data_1f5c5cf33e9d782ce045833df2c77695
#
_entry.id   1f5c5cf33e9d782ce045833df2c77695
#
_cell.length_a   1.000
_cell.length_b   1.000
_cell.length_c   1.000
_cell.angle_alpha   90.00
_cell.angle_beta   90.00
_cell.angle_gamma   90.00
#
_symmetry.space_group_name_H-M   'P 1'
#
loop_
_entity.id
_entity.type
_entity.pdbx_description
1 polymer ?
#
loop_
_entity_poly.entity_id
_entity_poly.type
_entity_poly.pdbx_seq_one_letter_code
_entity_poly.pdbx_strand_id
1 'polypeptide(L)'
;MSTTNPADRELGRSVTIYTPTLLSKVYDHIVLRFNLRYMWRCRTDTVLEPFFAENLSRRHLDIGVATGYFPAKALSRPFRVEAKQSVTLVDLNPHPLNAARARILSKASNTTVETVVADVTEPPPKALQNSSFDSISMFNLFHCVPGDEKLRAFSLYKDLLAEGGVLTGCTVLGGNHATNWLNYLYVKLYNRLGIFHNWDDGKEAFERALKDNFEEVETTLVGMVLLFRATKPRKS
;
A
#
# COMPACT_ATOMS: atom_id res chain seq x y z
N MET A 1 -10.17 -34.16 13.68
CA MET A 1 -9.13 -33.18 14.04
C MET A 1 -8.78 -32.45 12.78
N SER A 2 -9.30 -31.22 12.62
CA SER A 2 -9.04 -30.39 11.43
C SER A 2 -7.65 -29.79 11.54
N THR A 3 -6.73 -30.24 10.70
CA THR A 3 -5.39 -29.65 10.57
C THR A 3 -5.52 -28.39 9.74
N THR A 4 -5.67 -27.25 10.41
CA THR A 4 -5.54 -25.93 9.75
C THR A 4 -4.12 -25.78 9.23
N ASN A 5 -4.00 -25.48 7.94
CA ASN A 5 -2.74 -25.22 7.24
C ASN A 5 -1.95 -24.10 7.96
N PRO A 6 -0.61 -24.19 8.10
CA PRO A 6 0.20 -23.10 8.64
C PRO A 6 -0.03 -21.74 7.98
N ALA A 7 -0.27 -21.72 6.66
CA ALA A 7 -0.61 -20.52 5.90
C ALA A 7 -1.94 -19.88 6.38
N ASP A 8 -2.96 -20.69 6.73
CA ASP A 8 -4.23 -20.18 7.25
C ASP A 8 -4.08 -19.58 8.66
N ARG A 9 -3.11 -20.05 9.44
CA ARG A 9 -2.78 -19.47 10.75
C ARG A 9 -2.03 -18.15 10.64
N GLU A 10 -1.16 -17.98 9.64
CA GLU A 10 -0.44 -16.72 9.39
C GLU A 10 -1.38 -15.67 8.82
N LEU A 11 -2.22 -16.03 7.86
CA LEU A 11 -3.29 -15.17 7.35
C LEU A 11 -4.23 -14.72 8.48
N GLY A 12 -4.62 -15.63 9.38
CA GLY A 12 -5.45 -15.35 10.55
C GLY A 12 -4.82 -14.36 11.53
N ARG A 13 -3.49 -14.36 11.71
CA ARG A 13 -2.80 -13.41 12.59
C ARG A 13 -2.69 -12.01 11.98
N SER A 14 -2.37 -11.89 10.71
CA SER A 14 -2.36 -10.63 9.98
C SER A 14 -3.74 -9.96 10.00
N VAL A 15 -4.81 -10.74 9.74
CA VAL A 15 -6.20 -10.27 9.77
C VAL A 15 -6.65 -9.85 11.18
N THR A 16 -6.15 -10.48 12.25
CA THR A 16 -6.58 -10.22 13.64
C THR A 16 -6.00 -8.92 14.21
N ILE A 17 -4.88 -8.45 13.70
CA ILE A 17 -4.26 -7.18 14.15
C ILE A 17 -5.08 -5.96 13.69
N TYR A 18 -5.87 -6.09 12.63
CA TYR A 18 -6.71 -5.03 12.09
C TYR A 18 -8.13 -5.06 12.67
N THR A 19 -8.28 -5.00 14.00
CA THR A 19 -9.60 -4.79 14.62
C THR A 19 -10.07 -3.35 14.44
N PRO A 20 -11.40 -3.08 14.32
CA PRO A 20 -11.93 -1.73 14.06
C PRO A 20 -11.47 -0.65 15.05
N THR A 21 -11.27 -1.02 16.30
CA THR A 21 -10.84 -0.09 17.37
C THR A 21 -9.36 0.27 17.28
N LEU A 22 -8.51 -0.65 16.81
CA LEU A 22 -7.09 -0.44 16.61
C LEU A 22 -6.82 0.39 15.34
N LEU A 23 -7.61 0.17 14.28
CA LEU A 23 -7.50 0.87 13.01
C LEU A 23 -7.79 2.37 13.12
N SER A 24 -8.72 2.81 13.97
CA SER A 24 -9.26 4.16 13.84
C SER A 24 -8.49 5.27 14.58
N LYS A 25 -7.80 4.95 15.68
CA LYS A 25 -7.11 5.99 16.48
C LYS A 25 -5.65 5.66 16.81
N VAL A 26 -5.34 4.39 17.04
CA VAL A 26 -4.01 3.95 17.48
C VAL A 26 -3.08 3.74 16.30
N TYR A 27 -3.57 3.18 15.19
CA TYR A 27 -2.79 2.90 13.99
C TYR A 27 -2.18 4.18 13.39
N ASP A 28 -2.99 5.20 13.14
CA ASP A 28 -2.50 6.44 12.51
C ASP A 28 -1.44 7.14 13.37
N HIS A 29 -1.60 7.11 14.71
CA HIS A 29 -0.62 7.74 15.61
C HIS A 29 0.64 6.91 15.77
N ILE A 30 0.53 5.59 15.95
CA ILE A 30 1.70 4.73 16.15
C ILE A 30 2.40 4.46 14.83
N VAL A 31 1.68 4.00 13.81
CA VAL A 31 2.30 3.57 12.55
C VAL A 31 2.68 4.75 11.69
N LEU A 32 1.73 5.65 11.39
CA LEU A 32 1.98 6.74 10.44
C LEU A 32 2.75 7.91 11.03
N ARG A 33 2.66 8.17 12.35
CA ARG A 33 3.38 9.29 12.95
C ARG A 33 4.63 8.86 13.68
N PHE A 34 4.54 7.87 14.58
CA PHE A 34 5.69 7.48 15.39
C PHE A 34 6.65 6.57 14.61
N ASN A 35 6.17 5.42 14.11
CA ASN A 35 7.06 4.44 13.45
C ASN A 35 7.69 5.00 12.18
N LEU A 36 6.91 5.61 11.29
CA LEU A 36 7.45 6.18 10.05
C LEU A 36 8.45 7.29 10.34
N ARG A 37 8.18 8.16 11.30
CA ARG A 37 9.07 9.28 11.63
C ARG A 37 10.36 8.87 12.33
N TYR A 38 10.26 8.04 13.37
CA TYR A 38 11.37 7.75 14.27
C TYR A 38 12.04 6.42 14.00
N MET A 39 11.26 5.37 13.69
CA MET A 39 11.81 4.04 13.42
C MET A 39 12.25 3.90 11.97
N TRP A 40 11.42 4.27 11.02
CA TRP A 40 11.74 4.12 9.59
C TRP A 40 12.39 5.37 8.97
N ARG A 41 12.45 6.49 9.70
CA ARG A 41 13.04 7.77 9.28
C ARG A 41 12.47 8.32 7.97
N CYS A 42 11.20 8.04 7.70
CA CYS A 42 10.45 8.60 6.58
C CYS A 42 9.22 9.31 7.13
N ARG A 43 9.17 10.61 7.01
CA ARG A 43 8.07 11.41 7.58
C ARG A 43 6.82 11.35 6.72
N THR A 44 5.70 11.01 7.34
CA THR A 44 4.40 10.95 6.66
C THR A 44 4.00 12.31 6.10
N ASP A 45 4.09 13.36 6.91
CA ASP A 45 3.59 14.71 6.59
C ASP A 45 4.38 15.43 5.49
N THR A 46 5.69 15.22 5.43
CA THR A 46 6.58 15.95 4.50
C THR A 46 7.08 15.10 3.33
N VAL A 47 6.89 13.79 3.36
CA VAL A 47 7.36 12.87 2.32
C VAL A 47 6.20 12.08 1.71
N LEU A 48 5.51 11.27 2.51
CA LEU A 48 4.52 10.33 1.97
C LEU A 48 3.21 10.99 1.55
N GLU A 49 2.69 11.97 2.32
CA GLU A 49 1.46 12.71 1.96
C GLU A 49 1.62 13.51 0.66
N PRO A 50 2.70 14.31 0.46
CA PRO A 50 2.95 14.96 -0.81
C PRO A 50 3.09 13.97 -1.95
N PHE A 51 3.91 12.94 -1.78
CA PHE A 51 4.15 11.93 -2.80
C PHE A 51 2.87 11.19 -3.23
N PHE A 52 2.01 10.79 -2.28
CA PHE A 52 0.71 10.21 -2.58
C PHE A 52 -0.18 11.19 -3.36
N ALA A 53 -0.30 12.42 -2.86
CA ALA A 53 -1.24 13.38 -3.40
C ALA A 53 -0.86 13.92 -4.79
N GLU A 54 0.42 13.99 -5.11
CA GLU A 54 0.94 14.37 -6.44
C GLU A 54 0.63 13.31 -7.49
N ASN A 55 0.57 12.06 -7.09
CA ASN A 55 0.34 10.91 -7.96
C ASN A 55 -1.11 10.40 -7.96
N LEU A 56 -1.99 10.93 -7.10
CA LEU A 56 -3.41 10.59 -7.12
C LEU A 56 -4.10 11.24 -8.31
N SER A 57 -4.76 10.44 -9.14
CA SER A 57 -5.51 10.90 -10.30
C SER A 57 -7.01 10.70 -10.11
N ARG A 58 -7.80 11.01 -11.16
CA ARG A 58 -9.25 11.08 -11.08
C ARG A 58 -9.91 9.72 -10.86
N ARG A 59 -9.42 8.68 -11.55
CA ARG A 59 -9.82 7.28 -11.35
C ARG A 59 -8.68 6.57 -10.68
N HIS A 60 -8.80 6.34 -9.38
CA HIS A 60 -7.73 5.85 -8.54
C HIS A 60 -8.03 4.47 -7.97
N LEU A 61 -7.04 3.58 -8.01
CA LEU A 61 -7.06 2.28 -7.33
C LEU A 61 -6.06 2.31 -6.18
N ASP A 62 -6.54 2.11 -4.95
CA ASP A 62 -5.70 2.03 -3.74
C ASP A 62 -5.68 0.61 -3.21
N ILE A 63 -4.51 -0.04 -3.21
CA ILE A 63 -4.30 -1.43 -2.84
C ILE A 63 -3.57 -1.51 -1.50
N GLY A 64 -4.15 -2.27 -0.54
CA GLY A 64 -3.67 -2.30 0.83
C GLY A 64 -4.02 -1.04 1.60
N VAL A 65 -5.29 -0.68 1.55
CA VAL A 65 -5.82 0.63 1.95
C VAL A 65 -5.67 0.97 3.43
N ALA A 66 -5.48 -0.03 4.30
CA ALA A 66 -5.40 0.14 5.76
C ALA A 66 -6.54 1.06 6.31
N THR A 67 -6.20 2.20 6.89
CA THR A 67 -7.19 3.16 7.44
C THR A 67 -7.75 4.15 6.42
N GLY A 68 -7.33 4.10 5.16
CA GLY A 68 -7.69 5.09 4.15
C GLY A 68 -7.12 6.49 4.40
N TYR A 69 -6.04 6.58 5.18
CA TYR A 69 -5.44 7.87 5.57
C TYR A 69 -5.00 8.69 4.36
N PHE A 70 -4.18 8.10 3.49
CA PHE A 70 -3.61 8.79 2.34
C PHE A 70 -4.68 9.28 1.34
N PRO A 71 -5.59 8.42 0.84
CA PRO A 71 -6.62 8.88 -0.08
C PRO A 71 -7.55 9.92 0.56
N ALA A 72 -7.98 9.73 1.82
CA ALA A 72 -8.82 10.71 2.49
C ALA A 72 -8.14 12.07 2.65
N LYS A 73 -6.83 12.09 2.98
CA LYS A 73 -6.04 13.31 3.12
C LYS A 73 -5.83 14.02 1.77
N ALA A 74 -5.52 13.26 0.73
CA ALA A 74 -5.30 13.81 -0.60
C ALA A 74 -6.59 14.38 -1.21
N LEU A 75 -7.71 13.68 -1.07
CA LEU A 75 -9.02 14.08 -1.59
C LEU A 75 -9.64 15.26 -0.82
N SER A 76 -9.26 15.47 0.44
CA SER A 76 -9.73 16.62 1.23
C SER A 76 -9.08 17.95 0.86
N ARG A 77 -8.14 17.98 -0.11
CA ARG A 77 -7.52 19.23 -0.58
C ARG A 77 -8.56 20.09 -1.33
N PRO A 78 -8.58 21.43 -1.14
CA PRO A 78 -9.64 22.29 -1.66
C PRO A 78 -9.96 22.08 -3.15
N PHE A 79 -8.94 21.96 -4.00
CA PHE A 79 -9.13 21.79 -5.45
C PHE A 79 -9.65 20.39 -5.86
N ARG A 80 -9.67 19.42 -4.94
CA ARG A 80 -10.16 18.06 -5.18
C ARG A 80 -11.56 17.81 -4.62
N VAL A 81 -11.92 18.48 -3.53
CA VAL A 81 -13.22 18.28 -2.86
C VAL A 81 -14.40 18.53 -3.80
N GLU A 82 -14.29 19.51 -4.71
CA GLU A 82 -15.33 19.86 -5.67
C GLU A 82 -15.30 19.00 -6.94
N ALA A 83 -14.18 18.33 -7.22
CA ALA A 83 -14.04 17.51 -8.41
C ALA A 83 -14.71 16.13 -8.22
N LYS A 84 -15.38 15.64 -9.26
CA LYS A 84 -15.83 14.24 -9.26
C LYS A 84 -14.61 13.31 -9.32
N GLN A 85 -14.43 12.56 -8.26
CA GLN A 85 -13.35 11.57 -8.10
C GLN A 85 -13.95 10.18 -8.00
N SER A 86 -13.24 9.18 -8.48
CA SER A 86 -13.58 7.76 -8.30
C SER A 86 -12.40 7.03 -7.68
N VAL A 87 -12.64 6.37 -6.56
CA VAL A 87 -11.64 5.61 -5.84
C VAL A 87 -12.15 4.19 -5.64
N THR A 88 -11.37 3.23 -6.10
CA THR A 88 -11.59 1.80 -5.80
C THR A 88 -10.56 1.37 -4.78
N LEU A 89 -11.02 0.78 -3.69
CA LEU A 89 -10.21 0.31 -2.58
C LEU A 89 -10.10 -1.20 -2.64
N VAL A 90 -8.88 -1.72 -2.55
CA VAL A 90 -8.60 -3.16 -2.52
C VAL A 90 -7.86 -3.51 -1.24
N ASP A 91 -8.35 -4.51 -0.53
CA ASP A 91 -7.69 -5.08 0.64
C ASP A 91 -8.13 -6.54 0.81
N LEU A 92 -7.29 -7.37 1.42
CA LEU A 92 -7.64 -8.74 1.76
C LEU A 92 -8.72 -8.82 2.85
N ASN A 93 -8.80 -7.79 3.70
CA ASN A 93 -9.70 -7.73 4.84
C ASN A 93 -10.84 -6.73 4.60
N PRO A 94 -12.11 -7.12 4.72
CA PRO A 94 -13.26 -6.22 4.55
C PRO A 94 -13.36 -5.11 5.62
N HIS A 95 -12.77 -5.29 6.81
CA HIS A 95 -12.85 -4.28 7.86
C HIS A 95 -12.11 -2.97 7.53
N PRO A 96 -10.84 -3.00 7.08
CA PRO A 96 -10.15 -1.82 6.54
C PRO A 96 -10.92 -1.15 5.43
N LEU A 97 -11.46 -1.90 4.47
CA LEU A 97 -12.23 -1.36 3.34
C LEU A 97 -13.41 -0.50 3.81
N ASN A 98 -14.19 -1.00 4.76
CA ASN A 98 -15.35 -0.27 5.31
C ASN A 98 -14.92 0.99 6.07
N ALA A 99 -13.86 0.89 6.87
CA ALA A 99 -13.33 2.03 7.63
C ALA A 99 -12.76 3.12 6.70
N ALA A 100 -11.98 2.72 5.69
CA ALA A 100 -11.40 3.61 4.71
C ALA A 100 -12.47 4.31 3.86
N ARG A 101 -13.48 3.55 3.38
CA ARG A 101 -14.62 4.09 2.66
C ARG A 101 -15.34 5.17 3.47
N ALA A 102 -15.69 4.87 4.72
CA ALA A 102 -16.36 5.82 5.60
C ALA A 102 -15.50 7.08 5.83
N ARG A 103 -14.19 6.91 6.04
CA ARG A 103 -13.24 8.00 6.21
C ARG A 103 -13.15 8.91 4.97
N ILE A 104 -13.04 8.33 3.78
CA ILE A 104 -12.96 9.09 2.53
C ILE A 104 -14.25 9.90 2.33
N LEU A 105 -15.41 9.26 2.44
CA LEU A 105 -16.71 9.93 2.25
C LEU A 105 -16.96 11.05 3.27
N SER A 106 -16.43 10.93 4.50
CA SER A 106 -16.52 11.99 5.50
C SER A 106 -15.68 13.23 5.17
N LYS A 107 -14.69 13.12 4.28
CA LYS A 107 -13.76 14.20 3.91
C LYS A 107 -13.97 14.72 2.49
N ALA A 108 -14.50 13.90 1.60
CA ALA A 108 -14.70 14.21 0.19
C ALA A 108 -16.01 13.55 -0.29
N SER A 109 -17.15 14.16 0.02
CA SER A 109 -18.49 13.63 -0.23
C SER A 109 -18.82 13.44 -1.71
N ASN A 110 -18.15 14.18 -2.60
CA ASN A 110 -18.33 14.07 -4.05
C ASN A 110 -17.51 12.92 -4.69
N THR A 111 -16.82 12.12 -3.85
CA THR A 111 -16.04 10.98 -4.32
C THR A 111 -16.91 9.72 -4.38
N THR A 112 -16.92 9.03 -5.50
CA THR A 112 -17.44 7.66 -5.59
C THR A 112 -16.41 6.71 -5.00
N VAL A 113 -16.79 5.87 -4.04
CA VAL A 113 -15.89 4.91 -3.40
C VAL A 113 -16.44 3.50 -3.54
N GLU A 114 -15.71 2.66 -4.27
CA GLU A 114 -15.96 1.24 -4.41
C GLU A 114 -14.98 0.43 -3.55
N THR A 115 -15.39 -0.76 -3.14
CA THR A 115 -14.56 -1.65 -2.31
C THR A 115 -14.54 -3.05 -2.89
N VAL A 116 -13.35 -3.64 -2.99
CA VAL A 116 -13.14 -4.98 -3.54
C VAL A 116 -12.24 -5.76 -2.57
N VAL A 117 -12.72 -6.92 -2.13
CA VAL A 117 -11.91 -7.84 -1.31
C VAL A 117 -11.08 -8.69 -2.26
N ALA A 118 -9.75 -8.59 -2.18
CA ALA A 118 -8.84 -9.37 -3.00
C ALA A 118 -7.46 -9.49 -2.36
N ASP A 119 -6.77 -10.58 -2.68
CA ASP A 119 -5.36 -10.77 -2.40
C ASP A 119 -4.53 -10.13 -3.52
N VAL A 120 -3.59 -9.28 -3.17
CA VAL A 120 -2.72 -8.58 -4.14
C VAL A 120 -1.75 -9.54 -4.86
N THR A 121 -1.48 -10.70 -4.29
CA THR A 121 -0.62 -11.74 -4.87
C THR A 121 -1.33 -12.60 -5.89
N GLU A 122 -2.66 -12.47 -6.00
CA GLU A 122 -3.51 -13.18 -6.95
C GLU A 122 -3.96 -12.26 -8.09
N PRO A 123 -4.34 -12.82 -9.25
CA PRO A 123 -4.88 -12.04 -10.35
C PRO A 123 -6.08 -11.17 -9.93
N PRO A 124 -6.19 -9.93 -10.46
CA PRO A 124 -7.30 -9.06 -10.15
C PRO A 124 -8.65 -9.75 -10.35
N PRO A 125 -9.58 -9.63 -9.39
CA PRO A 125 -10.89 -10.25 -9.49
C PRO A 125 -11.71 -9.68 -10.67
N LYS A 126 -12.71 -10.43 -11.11
CA LYS A 126 -13.55 -10.05 -12.26
C LYS A 126 -14.11 -8.63 -12.17
N ALA A 127 -14.40 -8.16 -10.97
CA ALA A 127 -14.88 -6.79 -10.73
C ALA A 127 -13.88 -5.70 -11.18
N LEU A 128 -12.59 -6.00 -11.28
CA LEU A 128 -11.55 -5.08 -11.71
C LEU A 128 -11.09 -5.31 -13.15
N GLN A 129 -11.29 -6.49 -13.74
CA GLN A 129 -10.70 -6.89 -15.03
C GLN A 129 -11.05 -5.98 -16.22
N ASN A 130 -12.21 -5.31 -16.17
CA ASN A 130 -12.63 -4.36 -17.20
C ASN A 130 -12.50 -2.90 -16.77
N SER A 131 -11.82 -2.66 -15.65
CA SER A 131 -11.58 -1.31 -15.12
C SER A 131 -10.28 -0.75 -15.66
N SER A 132 -10.21 0.58 -15.74
CA SER A 132 -9.00 1.28 -16.15
C SER A 132 -8.81 2.48 -15.23
N PHE A 133 -7.63 2.57 -14.62
CA PHE A 133 -7.30 3.56 -13.61
C PHE A 133 -6.22 4.52 -14.10
N ASP A 134 -6.40 5.80 -13.81
CA ASP A 134 -5.40 6.82 -14.13
C ASP A 134 -4.23 6.80 -13.12
N SER A 135 -4.46 6.22 -11.94
CA SER A 135 -3.41 5.99 -10.94
C SER A 135 -3.70 4.76 -10.08
N ILE A 136 -2.64 4.03 -9.71
CA ILE A 136 -2.66 2.91 -8.76
C ILE A 136 -1.69 3.21 -7.64
N SER A 137 -2.11 3.01 -6.38
CA SER A 137 -1.24 3.13 -5.20
C SER A 137 -1.10 1.82 -4.45
N MET A 138 0.14 1.55 -3.96
CA MET A 138 0.51 0.43 -3.10
C MET A 138 1.36 0.96 -1.94
N PHE A 139 0.71 1.64 -0.97
CA PHE A 139 1.40 2.33 0.12
C PHE A 139 1.46 1.47 1.37
N ASN A 140 2.67 1.26 1.89
CA ASN A 140 2.93 0.46 3.10
C ASN A 140 2.33 -0.97 3.04
N LEU A 141 2.32 -1.58 1.87
CA LEU A 141 1.71 -2.87 1.60
C LEU A 141 2.73 -4.02 1.69
N PHE A 142 3.79 -3.97 0.89
CA PHE A 142 4.66 -5.12 0.62
C PHE A 142 5.37 -5.70 1.85
N HIS A 143 5.74 -4.88 2.82
CA HIS A 143 6.37 -5.36 4.05
C HIS A 143 5.42 -6.19 4.93
N CYS A 144 4.10 -6.12 4.68
CA CYS A 144 3.09 -6.93 5.37
C CYS A 144 2.69 -8.19 4.58
N VAL A 145 3.06 -8.29 3.29
CA VAL A 145 2.71 -9.44 2.44
C VAL A 145 3.76 -10.54 2.60
N PRO A 146 3.36 -11.75 3.00
CA PRO A 146 4.29 -12.87 3.12
C PRO A 146 4.71 -13.43 1.75
N GLY A 147 5.85 -14.12 1.74
CA GLY A 147 6.36 -14.83 0.57
C GLY A 147 7.11 -13.96 -0.43
N ASP A 148 7.89 -14.63 -1.28
CA ASP A 148 8.75 -13.96 -2.28
C ASP A 148 7.95 -13.52 -3.52
N GLU A 149 6.76 -14.08 -3.71
CA GLU A 149 5.90 -13.78 -4.86
C GLU A 149 5.15 -12.44 -4.75
N LYS A 150 5.25 -11.75 -3.61
CA LYS A 150 4.57 -10.45 -3.42
C LYS A 150 4.85 -9.42 -4.52
N LEU A 151 6.05 -9.43 -5.12
CA LEU A 151 6.42 -8.52 -6.20
C LEU A 151 5.70 -8.81 -7.52
N ARG A 152 5.04 -9.97 -7.67
CA ARG A 152 4.15 -10.27 -8.80
C ARG A 152 2.97 -9.29 -8.87
N ALA A 153 2.63 -8.63 -7.77
CA ALA A 153 1.61 -7.59 -7.76
C ALA A 153 1.83 -6.54 -8.88
N PHE A 154 3.09 -6.21 -9.19
CA PHE A 154 3.38 -5.26 -10.27
C PHE A 154 2.93 -5.79 -11.64
N SER A 155 3.21 -7.05 -11.96
CA SER A 155 2.78 -7.66 -13.22
C SER A 155 1.29 -7.90 -13.28
N LEU A 156 0.66 -8.25 -12.15
CA LEU A 156 -0.77 -8.54 -12.08
C LEU A 156 -1.66 -7.30 -12.23
N TYR A 157 -1.20 -6.16 -11.73
CA TYR A 157 -2.02 -4.94 -11.69
C TYR A 157 -1.63 -3.87 -12.71
N LYS A 158 -0.48 -4.00 -13.41
CA LYS A 158 -0.04 -3.03 -14.43
C LYS A 158 -1.05 -2.81 -15.56
N ASP A 159 -1.73 -3.89 -15.99
CA ASP A 159 -2.66 -3.85 -17.11
C ASP A 159 -4.00 -3.15 -16.75
N LEU A 160 -4.23 -2.85 -15.48
CA LEU A 160 -5.33 -2.00 -15.03
C LEU A 160 -5.03 -0.49 -15.16
N LEU A 161 -3.80 -0.11 -15.51
CA LEU A 161 -3.48 1.29 -15.79
C LEU A 161 -4.00 1.74 -17.13
N ALA A 162 -4.63 2.91 -17.15
CA ALA A 162 -4.95 3.62 -18.37
C ALA A 162 -3.67 4.07 -19.10
N GLU A 163 -3.79 4.40 -20.38
CA GLU A 163 -2.71 5.06 -21.11
C GLU A 163 -2.29 6.35 -20.38
N GLY A 164 -0.99 6.52 -20.16
CA GLY A 164 -0.44 7.64 -19.39
C GLY A 164 -0.67 7.54 -17.87
N GLY A 165 -1.23 6.43 -17.38
CA GLY A 165 -1.44 6.18 -15.95
C GLY A 165 -0.15 5.94 -15.18
N VAL A 166 -0.21 6.09 -13.85
CA VAL A 166 0.93 5.96 -12.94
C VAL A 166 0.67 4.94 -11.85
N LEU A 167 1.65 4.08 -11.58
CA LEU A 167 1.70 3.23 -10.40
C LEU A 167 2.71 3.81 -9.41
N THR A 168 2.28 3.96 -8.16
CA THR A 168 3.14 4.50 -7.09
C THR A 168 2.99 3.69 -5.82
N GLY A 169 3.99 3.78 -4.96
CA GLY A 169 3.88 3.14 -3.66
C GLY A 169 5.08 3.40 -2.77
N CYS A 170 5.00 2.83 -1.59
CA CYS A 170 6.13 2.80 -0.67
C CYS A 170 6.10 1.53 0.19
N THR A 171 7.29 1.12 0.64
CA THR A 171 7.44 -0.02 1.55
C THR A 171 8.64 0.16 2.45
N VAL A 172 8.57 -0.41 3.66
CA VAL A 172 9.72 -0.50 4.56
C VAL A 172 10.60 -1.66 4.08
N LEU A 173 11.87 -1.41 3.85
CA LEU A 173 12.86 -2.42 3.46
C LEU A 173 13.35 -3.24 4.66
N GLY A 174 14.04 -4.33 4.37
CA GLY A 174 14.51 -5.30 5.34
C GLY A 174 15.67 -4.86 6.22
N GLY A 175 16.15 -5.80 7.04
CA GLY A 175 17.17 -5.54 8.05
C GLY A 175 18.49 -4.97 7.53
N ASN A 176 18.88 -5.30 6.30
CA ASN A 176 20.10 -4.80 5.65
C ASN A 176 20.05 -3.29 5.34
N HIS A 177 18.87 -2.68 5.36
CA HIS A 177 18.65 -1.24 5.17
C HIS A 177 18.50 -0.47 6.49
N ALA A 178 18.69 -1.13 7.64
CA ALA A 178 18.61 -0.49 8.94
C ALA A 178 19.68 0.62 9.07
N THR A 179 19.25 1.83 9.42
CA THR A 179 20.13 3.00 9.53
C THR A 179 20.82 3.08 10.89
N ASN A 180 20.40 2.30 11.86
CA ASN A 180 21.01 2.17 13.19
C ASN A 180 20.56 0.86 13.88
N TRP A 181 21.18 0.53 15.03
CA TRP A 181 20.89 -0.70 15.78
C TRP A 181 19.43 -0.79 16.28
N LEU A 182 18.80 0.35 16.61
CA LEU A 182 17.42 0.39 17.09
C LEU A 182 16.45 0.03 15.97
N ASN A 183 16.65 0.58 14.77
CA ASN A 183 15.86 0.23 13.58
C ASN A 183 16.02 -1.26 13.23
N TYR A 184 17.24 -1.78 13.30
CA TYR A 184 17.52 -3.19 13.09
C TYR A 184 16.75 -4.09 14.07
N LEU A 185 16.80 -3.78 15.35
CA LEU A 185 16.05 -4.54 16.36
C LEU A 185 14.54 -4.44 16.15
N TYR A 186 14.07 -3.27 15.75
CA TYR A 186 12.64 -3.02 15.57
C TYR A 186 12.09 -3.80 14.36
N VAL A 187 12.78 -3.77 13.20
CA VAL A 187 12.36 -4.57 12.03
C VAL A 187 12.47 -6.07 12.34
N LYS A 188 13.51 -6.51 13.08
CA LYS A 188 13.66 -7.89 13.52
C LYS A 188 12.51 -8.33 14.41
N LEU A 189 12.09 -7.49 15.36
CA LEU A 189 10.95 -7.76 16.22
C LEU A 189 9.66 -7.89 15.43
N TYR A 190 9.40 -6.98 14.49
CA TYR A 190 8.19 -7.01 13.67
C TYR A 190 8.11 -8.26 12.78
N ASN A 191 9.25 -8.70 12.20
CA ASN A 191 9.31 -9.96 11.46
C ASN A 191 9.10 -11.17 12.38
N ARG A 192 9.71 -11.17 13.59
CA ARG A 192 9.52 -12.26 14.56
C ARG A 192 8.08 -12.38 15.07
N LEU A 193 7.37 -11.26 15.17
CA LEU A 193 5.96 -11.21 15.56
C LEU A 193 4.99 -11.56 14.40
N GLY A 194 5.49 -11.73 13.18
CA GLY A 194 4.67 -11.97 11.99
C GLY A 194 3.84 -10.75 11.58
N ILE A 195 4.25 -9.55 11.99
CA ILE A 195 3.65 -8.29 11.56
C ILE A 195 4.22 -7.86 10.22
N PHE A 196 5.53 -8.02 10.04
CA PHE A 196 6.25 -7.80 8.81
C PHE A 196 6.80 -9.11 8.25
N HIS A 197 6.94 -9.16 6.93
CA HIS A 197 7.49 -10.26 6.15
C HIS A 197 8.53 -9.73 5.15
N ASN A 198 9.39 -8.82 5.60
CA ASN A 198 10.29 -8.04 4.76
C ASN A 198 11.76 -8.16 5.15
N TRP A 199 12.14 -9.20 5.93
CA TRP A 199 13.49 -9.29 6.46
C TRP A 199 14.58 -9.20 5.38
N ASP A 200 14.35 -9.85 4.24
CA ASP A 200 15.28 -9.91 3.11
C ASP A 200 14.89 -8.95 1.97
N ASP A 201 13.87 -8.10 2.18
CA ASP A 201 13.43 -7.15 1.16
C ASP A 201 14.50 -6.09 0.90
N GLY A 202 15.08 -6.12 -0.29
CA GLY A 202 16.08 -5.16 -0.75
C GLY A 202 15.56 -4.27 -1.89
N LYS A 203 16.14 -3.07 -1.98
CA LYS A 203 15.80 -2.08 -3.02
C LYS A 203 15.92 -2.67 -4.43
N GLU A 204 16.97 -3.44 -4.67
CA GLU A 204 17.31 -4.00 -5.98
C GLU A 204 16.25 -4.97 -6.50
N ALA A 205 15.61 -5.73 -5.59
CA ALA A 205 14.53 -6.66 -5.95
C ALA A 205 13.29 -5.90 -6.44
N PHE A 206 12.91 -4.83 -5.73
CA PHE A 206 11.80 -3.95 -6.13
C PHE A 206 12.09 -3.25 -7.45
N GLU A 207 13.29 -2.67 -7.61
CA GLU A 207 13.67 -2.00 -8.85
C GLU A 207 13.65 -2.94 -10.05
N ARG A 208 14.14 -4.16 -9.89
CA ARG A 208 14.11 -5.18 -10.94
C ARG A 208 12.67 -5.50 -11.32
N ALA A 209 11.84 -5.86 -10.34
CA ALA A 209 10.44 -6.21 -10.59
C ALA A 209 9.65 -5.06 -11.23
N LEU A 210 9.93 -3.81 -10.87
CA LEU A 210 9.33 -2.64 -11.52
C LEU A 210 9.82 -2.47 -12.96
N LYS A 211 11.14 -2.55 -13.22
CA LYS A 211 11.73 -2.41 -14.56
C LYS A 211 11.33 -3.53 -15.51
N ASP A 212 11.07 -4.73 -15.00
CA ASP A 212 10.54 -5.85 -15.79
C ASP A 212 9.11 -5.57 -16.29
N ASN A 213 8.37 -4.72 -15.60
CA ASN A 213 6.96 -4.45 -15.88
C ASN A 213 6.68 -3.05 -16.44
N PHE A 214 7.60 -2.09 -16.29
CA PHE A 214 7.42 -0.69 -16.72
C PHE A 214 8.66 -0.19 -17.47
N GLU A 215 8.45 0.76 -18.39
CA GLU A 215 9.56 1.38 -19.14
C GLU A 215 10.23 2.48 -18.33
N GLU A 216 9.44 3.24 -17.57
CA GLU A 216 9.92 4.36 -16.75
C GLU A 216 9.70 4.04 -15.28
N VAL A 217 10.78 4.00 -14.52
CA VAL A 217 10.79 3.66 -13.09
C VAL A 217 11.67 4.66 -12.34
N GLU A 218 11.08 5.28 -11.34
CA GLU A 218 11.78 6.17 -10.40
C GLU A 218 11.70 5.57 -9.01
N THR A 219 12.80 5.51 -8.30
CA THR A 219 12.87 5.04 -6.91
C THR A 219 13.65 6.00 -6.04
N THR A 220 13.19 6.21 -4.82
CA THR A 220 13.87 7.04 -3.83
C THR A 220 13.85 6.34 -2.48
N LEU A 221 15.02 6.23 -1.84
CA LEU A 221 15.12 5.68 -0.49
C LEU A 221 15.17 6.82 0.53
N VAL A 222 14.20 6.86 1.45
CA VAL A 222 14.14 7.80 2.56
C VAL A 222 14.13 7.04 3.87
N GLY A 223 15.25 7.09 4.59
CA GLY A 223 15.45 6.22 5.75
C GLY A 223 15.43 4.76 5.35
N MET A 224 14.50 3.99 5.90
CA MET A 224 14.25 2.59 5.53
C MET A 224 13.10 2.41 4.55
N VAL A 225 12.50 3.49 4.06
CA VAL A 225 11.32 3.42 3.19
C VAL A 225 11.74 3.66 1.74
N LEU A 226 11.47 2.68 0.90
CA LEU A 226 11.57 2.80 -0.54
C LEU A 226 10.27 3.39 -1.08
N LEU A 227 10.37 4.53 -1.74
CA LEU A 227 9.31 5.10 -2.57
C LEU A 227 9.57 4.70 -4.02
N PHE A 228 8.51 4.39 -4.75
CA PHE A 228 8.60 4.06 -6.17
C PHE A 228 7.46 4.69 -6.96
N ARG A 229 7.79 5.06 -8.19
CA ARG A 229 6.87 5.57 -9.22
C ARG A 229 7.20 4.88 -10.54
N ALA A 230 6.19 4.36 -11.22
CA ALA A 230 6.35 3.66 -12.47
C ALA A 230 5.27 4.09 -13.48
N THR A 231 5.67 4.27 -14.73
CA THR A 231 4.79 4.65 -15.84
C THR A 231 5.13 3.83 -17.07
N LYS A 232 4.25 3.86 -18.07
CA LYS A 232 4.41 3.09 -19.33
C LYS A 232 4.53 1.59 -19.06
N PRO A 233 3.43 0.94 -18.65
CA PRO A 233 3.43 -0.50 -18.45
C PRO A 233 3.84 -1.23 -19.73
N ARG A 234 4.76 -2.18 -19.61
CA ARG A 234 5.16 -3.05 -20.72
C ARG A 234 4.01 -3.97 -21.06
N LYS A 235 3.70 -4.10 -22.35
CA LYS A 235 2.69 -5.04 -22.83
C LYS A 235 3.11 -6.47 -22.49
N SER A 236 2.17 -7.25 -21.98
CA SER A 236 2.35 -8.68 -21.70
C SER A 236 2.45 -9.47 -22.99
#